data_81a90bfb5b746ca8e4ca6deedc809aa2
#
_entry.id   81a90bfb5b746ca8e4ca6deedc809aa2
#
_cell.length_a   1.000
_cell.length_b   1.000
_cell.length_c   1.000
_cell.angle_alpha   90.00
_cell.angle_beta   90.00
_cell.angle_gamma   90.00
#
_symmetry.space_group_name_H-M   'P 1'
#
loop_
_entity.id
_entity.type
_entity.pdbx_description
1 polymer ?
#
loop_
_entity_poly.entity_id
_entity_poly.type
_entity_poly.pdbx_seq_one_letter_code
_entity_poly.pdbx_strand_id
1 'polypeptide(L)'
;VTFSKFVVSTTASAVAALLLCGAAVAQEYSWTFQTSETAGEPGFINKQKWADSVTELSGGRIEIELLPIGAVVPHTDTLEAVGAGILQGHLTDPSYFAGKDPAFAMMGNLVGAWSDPFELLGFMKSGGGNDLYAELVEPYGVQLIGTAATEPEAFVASIPLRGVEDLQGLKLRAPEGMVYEIFSKAGAAPVALPGSEVFTALDKGVIDAADYTVFAANQGQGMNDIANYPLYPGFHSLPLIDISMNKETWDGLPDDLKAILRASVDQFIFQHVYSVRQQDAEAVAEAKQNPDIEIINWSADERAKFRRIAQDEWQSWAEKSDMTQRYYDTVIEYLEGRNLL
;
A
#
# COMPACT_ATOMS: atom_id res chain seq x y z
N VAL A 1 -38.49 -73.90 55.76
CA VAL A 1 -37.54 -73.51 54.71
C VAL A 1 -38.07 -72.28 54.03
N THR A 2 -37.49 -71.11 54.37
CA THR A 2 -37.94 -69.78 53.94
C THR A 2 -36.91 -69.27 52.91
N PHE A 3 -37.39 -69.06 51.69
CA PHE A 3 -36.57 -68.42 50.62
C PHE A 3 -36.74 -66.89 50.70
N SER A 4 -35.65 -66.23 51.02
CA SER A 4 -35.56 -64.75 50.95
C SER A 4 -35.28 -64.32 49.50
N LYS A 5 -36.13 -63.43 48.93
CA LYS A 5 -35.92 -62.85 47.63
C LYS A 5 -35.04 -61.59 47.78
N PHE A 6 -33.85 -61.61 47.19
CA PHE A 6 -33.01 -60.40 46.98
C PHE A 6 -33.55 -59.64 45.81
N VAL A 7 -33.96 -58.38 46.05
CA VAL A 7 -34.28 -57.40 44.99
C VAL A 7 -33.01 -56.63 44.73
N VAL A 8 -32.44 -56.81 43.54
CA VAL A 8 -31.32 -56.01 43.06
C VAL A 8 -31.90 -54.76 42.38
N SER A 9 -31.66 -53.61 43.02
CA SER A 9 -32.02 -52.30 42.47
C SER A 9 -30.89 -51.82 41.57
N THR A 10 -31.09 -51.82 40.25
CA THR A 10 -30.18 -51.25 39.28
C THR A 10 -30.48 -49.76 39.11
N THR A 11 -29.64 -48.91 39.73
CA THR A 11 -29.60 -47.49 39.47
C THR A 11 -28.91 -47.25 38.18
N ALA A 12 -29.66 -46.89 37.12
CA ALA A 12 -29.14 -46.43 35.86
C ALA A 12 -28.61 -44.99 36.00
N SER A 13 -27.28 -44.83 36.10
CA SER A 13 -26.65 -43.51 36.04
C SER A 13 -26.67 -43.04 34.58
N ALA A 14 -27.57 -42.14 34.26
CA ALA A 14 -27.57 -41.41 32.98
C ALA A 14 -26.42 -40.39 33.01
N VAL A 15 -25.28 -40.72 32.43
CA VAL A 15 -24.22 -39.77 32.11
C VAL A 15 -24.69 -38.97 30.90
N ALA A 16 -25.19 -37.77 31.16
CA ALA A 16 -25.44 -36.77 30.10
C ALA A 16 -24.09 -36.31 29.59
N ALA A 17 -23.60 -36.90 28.49
CA ALA A 17 -22.50 -36.36 27.71
C ALA A 17 -22.98 -35.05 27.07
N LEU A 18 -22.66 -33.91 27.67
CA LEU A 18 -22.71 -32.63 27.00
C LEU A 18 -21.67 -32.66 25.85
N LEU A 19 -22.14 -33.04 24.68
CA LEU A 19 -21.45 -32.75 23.43
C LEU A 19 -21.44 -31.21 23.28
N LEU A 20 -20.36 -30.56 23.72
CA LEU A 20 -19.96 -29.26 23.24
C LEU A 20 -19.64 -29.42 21.74
N CYS A 21 -20.68 -29.44 20.90
CA CYS A 21 -20.51 -29.10 19.51
C CYS A 21 -20.06 -27.64 19.50
N GLY A 22 -18.76 -27.41 19.42
CA GLY A 22 -18.26 -26.15 18.92
C GLY A 22 -18.97 -25.94 17.57
N ALA A 23 -19.94 -25.05 17.54
CA ALA A 23 -20.55 -24.66 16.29
C ALA A 23 -19.40 -24.15 15.42
N ALA A 24 -19.00 -24.93 14.41
CA ALA A 24 -18.19 -24.39 13.33
C ALA A 24 -19.00 -23.22 12.80
N VAL A 25 -18.51 -21.99 13.02
CA VAL A 25 -19.13 -20.79 12.44
C VAL A 25 -19.02 -21.02 10.94
N ALA A 26 -20.16 -21.13 10.26
CA ALA A 26 -20.17 -21.30 8.83
C ALA A 26 -19.61 -20.02 8.20
N GLN A 27 -18.75 -20.18 7.20
CA GLN A 27 -18.34 -19.09 6.33
C GLN A 27 -19.58 -18.40 5.76
N GLU A 28 -19.72 -17.11 6.04
CA GLU A 28 -20.88 -16.31 5.61
C GLU A 28 -20.58 -15.55 4.32
N TYR A 29 -19.29 -15.14 4.17
CA TYR A 29 -18.83 -14.31 3.08
C TYR A 29 -17.53 -14.88 2.48
N SER A 30 -17.51 -15.03 1.17
CA SER A 30 -16.33 -15.40 0.38
C SER A 30 -16.10 -14.30 -0.66
N TRP A 31 -14.97 -13.64 -0.59
CA TRP A 31 -14.66 -12.49 -1.43
C TRP A 31 -13.37 -12.68 -2.21
N THR A 32 -13.35 -12.13 -3.41
CA THR A 32 -12.15 -12.03 -4.23
C THR A 32 -11.67 -10.59 -4.21
N PHE A 33 -10.45 -10.37 -3.70
CA PHE A 33 -9.74 -9.09 -3.74
C PHE A 33 -8.55 -9.20 -4.68
N GLN A 34 -8.21 -8.12 -5.36
CA GLN A 34 -7.02 -8.06 -6.20
C GLN A 34 -6.08 -6.95 -5.72
N THR A 35 -4.77 -7.23 -5.75
CA THR A 35 -3.73 -6.22 -5.46
C THR A 35 -3.01 -5.79 -6.73
N SER A 36 -2.21 -4.73 -6.62
CA SER A 36 -1.34 -4.24 -7.68
C SER A 36 0.08 -4.81 -7.65
N GLU A 37 0.38 -5.75 -6.73
CA GLU A 37 1.68 -6.41 -6.66
C GLU A 37 1.67 -7.79 -7.28
N THR A 38 2.87 -8.24 -7.68
CA THR A 38 3.12 -9.59 -8.20
C THR A 38 3.13 -10.60 -7.05
N ALA A 39 2.61 -11.80 -7.30
CA ALA A 39 2.68 -12.90 -6.34
C ALA A 39 4.12 -13.19 -5.92
N GLY A 40 4.34 -13.30 -4.60
CA GLY A 40 5.66 -13.56 -4.01
C GLY A 40 6.46 -12.32 -3.64
N GLU A 41 6.08 -11.14 -4.08
CA GLU A 41 6.69 -9.89 -3.61
C GLU A 41 6.37 -9.63 -2.13
N PRO A 42 7.27 -8.98 -1.38
CA PRO A 42 7.06 -8.68 0.04
C PRO A 42 5.74 -7.95 0.34
N GLY A 43 5.35 -7.01 -0.53
CA GLY A 43 4.08 -6.29 -0.43
C GLY A 43 2.88 -7.22 -0.55
N PHE A 44 2.87 -8.11 -1.55
CA PHE A 44 1.83 -9.12 -1.73
C PHE A 44 1.73 -10.05 -0.51
N ILE A 45 2.87 -10.55 -0.03
CA ILE A 45 2.92 -11.46 1.13
C ILE A 45 2.31 -10.79 2.38
N ASN A 46 2.60 -9.52 2.61
CA ASN A 46 2.04 -8.79 3.74
C ASN A 46 0.53 -8.56 3.60
N LYS A 47 0.05 -8.27 2.38
CA LYS A 47 -1.38 -8.12 2.09
C LYS A 47 -2.12 -9.46 2.22
N GLN A 48 -1.48 -10.59 1.84
CA GLN A 48 -2.02 -11.92 2.08
C GLN A 48 -2.19 -12.19 3.58
N LYS A 49 -1.21 -11.83 4.41
CA LYS A 49 -1.33 -11.95 5.88
C LYS A 49 -2.48 -11.10 6.44
N TRP A 50 -2.75 -9.94 5.83
CA TRP A 50 -3.94 -9.16 6.19
C TRP A 50 -5.23 -9.93 5.86
N ALA A 51 -5.36 -10.49 4.66
CA ALA A 51 -6.53 -11.28 4.27
C ALA A 51 -6.74 -12.48 5.23
N ASP A 52 -5.66 -13.19 5.57
CA ASP A 52 -5.68 -14.29 6.54
C ASP A 52 -6.13 -13.80 7.94
N SER A 53 -5.65 -12.61 8.37
CA SER A 53 -6.04 -12.03 9.66
C SER A 53 -7.51 -11.62 9.72
N VAL A 54 -8.10 -11.16 8.62
CA VAL A 54 -9.55 -10.89 8.54
C VAL A 54 -10.35 -12.18 8.77
N THR A 55 -9.90 -13.30 8.18
CA THR A 55 -10.53 -14.60 8.39
C THR A 55 -10.45 -15.01 9.86
N GLU A 56 -9.28 -14.87 10.49
CA GLU A 56 -9.08 -15.19 11.91
C GLU A 56 -9.92 -14.29 12.82
N LEU A 57 -9.87 -12.97 12.64
CA LEU A 57 -10.58 -11.98 13.46
C LEU A 57 -12.11 -12.11 13.33
N SER A 58 -12.61 -12.50 12.17
CA SER A 58 -14.04 -12.74 11.95
C SER A 58 -14.52 -14.11 12.48
N GLY A 59 -13.61 -14.94 13.01
CA GLY A 59 -13.91 -16.30 13.43
C GLY A 59 -14.27 -17.22 12.27
N GLY A 60 -13.75 -16.97 11.06
CA GLY A 60 -14.03 -17.73 9.83
C GLY A 60 -15.30 -17.28 9.10
N ARG A 61 -15.95 -16.21 9.53
CA ARG A 61 -17.17 -15.70 8.85
C ARG A 61 -16.85 -15.03 7.52
N ILE A 62 -15.66 -14.39 7.40
CA ILE A 62 -15.17 -13.79 6.18
C ILE A 62 -13.94 -14.57 5.70
N GLU A 63 -13.93 -14.92 4.43
CA GLU A 63 -12.77 -15.46 3.71
C GLU A 63 -12.45 -14.54 2.53
N ILE A 64 -11.20 -14.11 2.40
CA ILE A 64 -10.71 -13.27 1.31
C ILE A 64 -9.69 -14.05 0.49
N GLU A 65 -10.03 -14.35 -0.75
CA GLU A 65 -9.07 -14.79 -1.75
C GLU A 65 -8.36 -13.56 -2.32
N LEU A 66 -7.07 -13.38 -1.96
CA LEU A 66 -6.26 -12.28 -2.47
C LEU A 66 -5.53 -12.71 -3.74
N LEU A 67 -5.77 -12.00 -4.83
CA LEU A 67 -5.18 -12.27 -6.14
C LEU A 67 -4.08 -11.22 -6.48
N PRO A 68 -3.03 -11.64 -7.20
CA PRO A 68 -1.98 -10.73 -7.65
C PRO A 68 -2.45 -9.83 -8.79
N ILE A 69 -1.58 -8.88 -9.16
CA ILE A 69 -1.80 -7.95 -10.28
C ILE A 69 -2.24 -8.67 -11.55
N GLY A 70 -3.29 -8.16 -12.18
CA GLY A 70 -3.78 -8.63 -13.49
C GLY A 70 -4.46 -9.99 -13.48
N ALA A 71 -4.74 -10.59 -12.33
CA ALA A 71 -5.35 -11.91 -12.25
C ALA A 71 -6.82 -11.91 -12.74
N VAL A 72 -7.57 -10.86 -12.51
CA VAL A 72 -8.95 -10.69 -12.94
C VAL A 72 -9.09 -9.57 -13.96
N VAL A 73 -8.56 -8.38 -13.62
CA VAL A 73 -8.56 -7.19 -14.49
C VAL A 73 -7.18 -6.51 -14.45
N PRO A 74 -6.82 -5.68 -15.44
CA PRO A 74 -5.67 -4.78 -15.32
C PRO A 74 -5.74 -3.97 -14.01
N HIS A 75 -4.60 -3.70 -13.38
CA HIS A 75 -4.57 -2.98 -12.09
C HIS A 75 -5.18 -1.57 -12.17
N THR A 76 -5.15 -0.93 -13.36
CA THR A 76 -5.79 0.36 -13.64
C THR A 76 -7.31 0.31 -13.67
N ASP A 77 -7.90 -0.88 -13.74
CA ASP A 77 -9.35 -1.09 -13.90
C ASP A 77 -9.99 -1.68 -12.62
N THR A 78 -9.20 -1.86 -11.55
CA THR A 78 -9.71 -2.47 -10.30
C THR A 78 -10.76 -1.61 -9.61
N LEU A 79 -10.69 -0.27 -9.73
CA LEU A 79 -11.70 0.63 -9.16
C LEU A 79 -13.09 0.35 -9.72
N GLU A 80 -13.23 0.28 -11.06
CA GLU A 80 -14.51 -0.04 -11.71
C GLU A 80 -14.92 -1.48 -11.48
N ALA A 81 -13.97 -2.42 -11.48
CA ALA A 81 -14.26 -3.82 -11.23
C ALA A 81 -14.83 -4.03 -9.81
N VAL A 82 -14.32 -3.29 -8.82
CA VAL A 82 -14.86 -3.29 -7.45
C VAL A 82 -16.25 -2.65 -7.43
N GLY A 83 -16.42 -1.48 -8.04
CA GLY A 83 -17.73 -0.82 -8.10
C GLY A 83 -18.80 -1.64 -8.80
N ALA A 84 -18.43 -2.38 -9.84
CA ALA A 84 -19.32 -3.29 -10.57
C ALA A 84 -19.54 -4.65 -9.87
N GLY A 85 -18.86 -4.93 -8.74
CA GLY A 85 -18.97 -6.20 -8.01
C GLY A 85 -18.27 -7.39 -8.68
N ILE A 86 -17.45 -7.15 -9.72
CA ILE A 86 -16.60 -8.19 -10.35
C ILE A 86 -15.52 -8.63 -9.37
N LEU A 87 -14.94 -7.68 -8.62
CA LEU A 87 -14.14 -7.89 -7.45
C LEU A 87 -14.91 -7.40 -6.22
N GLN A 88 -14.78 -8.07 -5.09
CA GLN A 88 -15.37 -7.56 -3.85
C GLN A 88 -14.51 -6.49 -3.20
N GLY A 89 -13.22 -6.41 -3.55
CA GLY A 89 -12.36 -5.34 -3.10
C GLY A 89 -10.99 -5.35 -3.75
N HIS A 90 -10.18 -4.36 -3.36
CA HIS A 90 -8.78 -4.26 -3.77
C HIS A 90 -7.89 -3.69 -2.66
N LEU A 91 -6.57 -3.95 -2.79
CA LEU A 91 -5.51 -3.27 -2.06
C LEU A 91 -4.50 -2.74 -3.11
N THR A 92 -4.53 -1.45 -3.39
CA THR A 92 -3.80 -0.88 -4.53
C THR A 92 -3.26 0.51 -4.25
N ASP A 93 -2.42 1.04 -5.15
CA ASP A 93 -2.03 2.45 -5.16
C ASP A 93 -3.09 3.27 -5.92
N PRO A 94 -3.69 4.28 -5.29
CA PRO A 94 -4.66 5.16 -5.95
C PRO A 94 -4.15 5.83 -7.22
N SER A 95 -2.86 6.12 -7.33
CA SER A 95 -2.29 6.85 -8.47
C SER A 95 -2.54 6.15 -9.82
N TYR A 96 -2.80 4.84 -9.81
CA TYR A 96 -3.20 4.11 -11.02
C TYR A 96 -4.54 4.55 -11.62
N PHE A 97 -5.35 5.28 -10.86
CA PHE A 97 -6.65 5.81 -11.30
C PHE A 97 -6.59 7.29 -11.72
N ALA A 98 -5.39 7.85 -11.90
CA ALA A 98 -5.18 9.25 -12.29
C ALA A 98 -5.94 9.66 -13.57
N GLY A 99 -6.14 8.71 -14.49
CA GLY A 99 -6.91 8.92 -15.71
C GLY A 99 -8.42 9.15 -15.51
N LYS A 100 -8.95 8.84 -14.30
CA LYS A 100 -10.36 9.00 -13.95
C LYS A 100 -10.62 10.34 -13.25
N ASP A 101 -9.77 10.66 -12.29
CA ASP A 101 -9.70 11.97 -11.64
C ASP A 101 -8.24 12.23 -11.20
N PRO A 102 -7.68 13.42 -11.47
CA PRO A 102 -6.31 13.76 -11.07
C PRO A 102 -6.10 13.70 -9.54
N ALA A 103 -7.17 13.78 -8.74
CA ALA A 103 -7.08 13.63 -7.29
C ALA A 103 -6.56 12.27 -6.86
N PHE A 104 -6.80 11.21 -7.63
CA PHE A 104 -6.23 9.90 -7.33
C PHE A 104 -4.70 9.91 -7.34
N ALA A 105 -4.08 10.58 -8.31
CA ALA A 105 -2.63 10.72 -8.36
C ALA A 105 -2.10 11.52 -7.17
N MET A 106 -2.77 12.63 -6.85
CA MET A 106 -2.35 13.53 -5.78
C MET A 106 -2.50 12.89 -4.40
N MET A 107 -3.61 12.18 -4.15
CA MET A 107 -3.85 11.47 -2.90
C MET A 107 -3.02 10.18 -2.79
N GLY A 108 -2.78 9.50 -3.92
CA GLY A 108 -1.99 8.27 -3.95
C GLY A 108 -0.52 8.48 -3.65
N ASN A 109 0.07 9.56 -4.15
CA ASN A 109 1.48 9.84 -3.92
C ASN A 109 1.79 11.33 -4.04
N LEU A 110 1.65 12.07 -2.95
CA LEU A 110 2.05 13.47 -2.89
C LEU A 110 3.58 13.56 -2.75
N VAL A 111 4.25 13.52 -3.89
CA VAL A 111 5.72 13.43 -4.00
C VAL A 111 6.42 14.49 -3.15
N GLY A 112 7.33 14.05 -2.27
CA GLY A 112 8.11 14.93 -1.40
C GLY A 112 7.37 15.48 -0.18
N ALA A 113 6.08 15.15 0.04
CA ALA A 113 5.33 15.64 1.19
C ALA A 113 5.75 14.96 2.50
N TRP A 114 5.97 13.66 2.45
CA TRP A 114 6.11 12.83 3.63
C TRP A 114 7.55 12.29 3.76
N SER A 115 8.05 12.25 4.97
CA SER A 115 9.38 11.70 5.28
C SER A 115 9.31 10.38 6.05
N ASP A 116 8.14 10.09 6.63
CA ASP A 116 7.86 8.87 7.39
C ASP A 116 6.40 8.43 7.15
N PRO A 117 6.12 7.12 7.03
CA PRO A 117 4.76 6.64 6.79
C PRO A 117 3.74 7.08 7.84
N PHE A 118 4.16 7.30 9.10
CA PHE A 118 3.25 7.77 10.14
C PHE A 118 2.87 9.25 10.02
N GLU A 119 3.63 10.07 9.28
CA GLU A 119 3.22 11.43 8.92
C GLU A 119 2.03 11.38 7.95
N LEU A 120 2.14 10.58 6.86
CA LEU A 120 1.06 10.35 5.91
C LEU A 120 -0.17 9.75 6.59
N LEU A 121 0.01 8.69 7.39
CA LEU A 121 -1.08 8.03 8.09
C LEU A 121 -1.76 8.94 9.14
N GLY A 122 -0.99 9.83 9.78
CA GLY A 122 -1.53 10.87 10.66
C GLY A 122 -2.44 11.85 9.92
N PHE A 123 -2.05 12.26 8.71
CA PHE A 123 -2.89 13.06 7.83
C PHE A 123 -4.15 12.30 7.40
N MET A 124 -4.00 11.07 6.92
CA MET A 124 -5.14 10.27 6.46
C MET A 124 -6.16 10.03 7.58
N LYS A 125 -5.71 9.69 8.79
CA LYS A 125 -6.60 9.34 9.91
C LYS A 125 -7.16 10.53 10.69
N SER A 126 -6.43 11.65 10.76
CA SER A 126 -6.76 12.77 11.65
C SER A 126 -6.71 14.13 10.96
N GLY A 127 -6.16 14.21 9.75
CA GLY A 127 -6.02 15.44 8.98
C GLY A 127 -7.08 15.60 7.88
N GLY A 128 -8.06 14.68 7.78
CA GLY A 128 -9.13 14.75 6.78
C GLY A 128 -8.86 13.93 5.50
N GLY A 129 -7.67 13.30 5.38
CA GLY A 129 -7.31 12.57 4.17
C GLY A 129 -8.26 11.41 3.84
N ASN A 130 -8.61 10.56 4.83
CA ASN A 130 -9.54 9.44 4.61
C ASN A 130 -10.95 9.91 4.23
N ASP A 131 -11.42 11.04 4.77
CA ASP A 131 -12.75 11.57 4.45
C ASP A 131 -12.80 12.04 2.99
N LEU A 132 -11.78 12.77 2.53
CA LEU A 132 -11.64 13.21 1.14
C LEU A 132 -11.49 12.02 0.18
N TYR A 133 -10.71 11.01 0.57
CA TYR A 133 -10.53 9.82 -0.27
C TYR A 133 -11.80 8.98 -0.35
N ALA A 134 -12.54 8.82 0.74
CA ALA A 134 -13.84 8.14 0.74
C ALA A 134 -14.85 8.85 -0.16
N GLU A 135 -14.88 10.20 -0.15
CA GLU A 135 -15.71 11.00 -1.06
C GLU A 135 -15.30 10.81 -2.53
N LEU A 136 -13.98 10.70 -2.80
CA LEU A 136 -13.46 10.50 -4.15
C LEU A 136 -13.86 9.15 -4.76
N VAL A 137 -13.88 8.05 -3.96
CA VAL A 137 -14.19 6.72 -4.46
C VAL A 137 -15.70 6.40 -4.46
N GLU A 138 -16.50 7.10 -3.67
CA GLU A 138 -17.95 6.81 -3.54
C GLU A 138 -18.72 6.85 -4.88
N PRO A 139 -18.50 7.81 -5.80
CA PRO A 139 -19.19 7.86 -7.09
C PRO A 139 -18.93 6.63 -7.97
N TYR A 140 -17.85 5.90 -7.72
CA TYR A 140 -17.51 4.66 -8.42
C TYR A 140 -18.18 3.41 -7.82
N GLY A 141 -19.05 3.55 -6.80
CA GLY A 141 -19.67 2.42 -6.12
C GLY A 141 -18.71 1.67 -5.18
N VAL A 142 -17.68 2.37 -4.70
CA VAL A 142 -16.62 1.82 -3.84
C VAL A 142 -16.71 2.44 -2.45
N GLN A 143 -16.49 1.61 -1.43
CA GLN A 143 -16.41 2.00 -0.03
C GLN A 143 -14.98 1.85 0.48
N LEU A 144 -14.40 2.93 0.98
CA LEU A 144 -13.13 2.88 1.68
C LEU A 144 -13.29 2.12 3.00
N ILE A 145 -12.49 1.07 3.21
CA ILE A 145 -12.33 0.41 4.52
C ILE A 145 -11.31 1.19 5.35
N GLY A 146 -10.20 1.55 4.72
CA GLY A 146 -9.15 2.40 5.29
C GLY A 146 -7.94 2.49 4.37
N THR A 147 -6.94 3.23 4.82
CA THR A 147 -5.69 3.43 4.08
C THR A 147 -4.50 2.93 4.88
N ALA A 148 -3.47 2.49 4.18
CA ALA A 148 -2.17 2.17 4.74
C ALA A 148 -1.06 2.88 3.94
N ALA A 149 0.18 2.73 4.35
CA ALA A 149 1.35 3.25 3.65
C ALA A 149 2.47 2.21 3.71
N THR A 150 3.40 2.29 2.77
CA THR A 150 4.67 1.55 2.82
C THR A 150 5.78 2.42 3.41
N GLU A 151 7.03 1.97 3.39
CA GLU A 151 8.19 2.84 3.63
C GLU A 151 8.45 3.72 2.39
N PRO A 152 9.22 4.83 2.53
CA PRO A 152 9.64 5.64 1.38
C PRO A 152 10.35 4.79 0.34
N GLU A 153 9.98 4.96 -0.92
CA GLU A 153 10.59 4.24 -2.03
C GLU A 153 12.07 4.62 -2.21
N ALA A 154 12.93 3.61 -2.32
CA ALA A 154 14.33 3.79 -2.65
C ALA A 154 14.48 4.05 -4.15
N PHE A 155 15.45 4.89 -4.50
CA PHE A 155 15.74 5.22 -5.88
C PHE A 155 16.86 4.33 -6.41
N VAL A 156 16.71 3.72 -7.59
CA VAL A 156 17.74 2.91 -8.22
C VAL A 156 18.51 3.76 -9.22
N ALA A 157 19.85 3.74 -9.16
CA ALA A 157 20.66 4.52 -10.08
C ALA A 157 21.95 3.79 -10.47
N SER A 158 22.30 3.84 -11.77
CA SER A 158 23.55 3.32 -12.33
C SER A 158 24.69 4.35 -12.28
N ILE A 159 24.39 5.59 -11.93
CA ILE A 159 25.33 6.69 -11.73
C ILE A 159 25.12 7.34 -10.35
N PRO A 160 26.15 7.93 -9.74
CA PRO A 160 26.01 8.56 -8.43
C PRO A 160 25.18 9.86 -8.53
N LEU A 161 24.05 9.90 -7.83
CA LEU A 161 23.16 11.05 -7.73
C LEU A 161 23.24 11.62 -6.31
N ARG A 162 23.93 12.71 -6.09
CA ARG A 162 24.23 13.26 -4.75
C ARG A 162 23.34 14.44 -4.37
N GLY A 163 22.57 14.97 -5.31
CA GLY A 163 21.66 16.09 -5.09
C GLY A 163 20.80 16.40 -6.30
N VAL A 164 19.98 17.44 -6.18
CA VAL A 164 19.03 17.87 -7.21
C VAL A 164 19.72 18.22 -8.53
N GLU A 165 20.93 18.77 -8.48
CA GLU A 165 21.66 19.17 -9.69
C GLU A 165 22.06 17.97 -10.56
N ASP A 166 22.25 16.78 -9.98
CA ASP A 166 22.58 15.55 -10.71
C ASP A 166 21.37 15.00 -11.49
N LEU A 167 20.18 15.53 -11.25
CA LEU A 167 18.99 15.18 -12.02
C LEU A 167 18.96 15.81 -13.43
N GLN A 168 19.80 16.80 -13.71
CA GLN A 168 19.78 17.52 -15.00
C GLN A 168 20.11 16.57 -16.18
N GLY A 169 19.10 16.39 -17.07
CA GLY A 169 19.21 15.53 -18.24
C GLY A 169 19.24 14.02 -17.93
N LEU A 170 19.05 13.63 -16.67
CA LEU A 170 19.04 12.22 -16.25
C LEU A 170 17.91 11.46 -16.96
N LYS A 171 18.26 10.38 -17.63
CA LYS A 171 17.27 9.45 -18.18
C LYS A 171 16.70 8.60 -17.06
N LEU A 172 15.53 8.95 -16.61
CA LEU A 172 14.91 8.40 -15.44
C LEU A 172 13.60 7.72 -15.79
N ARG A 173 13.37 6.49 -15.33
CA ARG A 173 12.01 5.94 -15.31
C ARG A 173 11.22 6.57 -14.17
N ALA A 174 10.06 7.12 -14.52
CA ALA A 174 9.04 7.52 -13.56
C ALA A 174 7.67 7.02 -14.04
N PRO A 175 6.72 6.68 -13.12
CA PRO A 175 5.35 6.41 -13.52
C PRO A 175 4.72 7.70 -14.07
N GLU A 176 3.73 7.54 -14.96
CA GLU A 176 2.97 8.70 -15.46
C GLU A 176 2.28 9.47 -14.32
N GLY A 177 2.07 10.76 -14.55
CA GLY A 177 1.40 11.64 -13.59
C GLY A 177 2.36 12.51 -12.80
N MET A 178 2.05 12.76 -11.52
CA MET A 178 2.76 13.76 -10.70
C MET A 178 4.26 13.44 -10.54
N VAL A 179 4.64 12.18 -10.36
CA VAL A 179 6.05 11.77 -10.24
C VAL A 179 6.84 12.18 -11.48
N TYR A 180 6.29 11.85 -12.66
CA TYR A 180 6.90 12.22 -13.95
C TYR A 180 7.06 13.74 -14.09
N GLU A 181 6.01 14.52 -13.79
CA GLU A 181 6.00 15.96 -13.93
C GLU A 181 6.99 16.64 -12.98
N ILE A 182 7.08 16.17 -11.73
CA ILE A 182 8.04 16.71 -10.73
C ILE A 182 9.49 16.45 -11.15
N PHE A 183 9.82 15.24 -11.58
CA PHE A 183 11.18 14.96 -12.04
C PHE A 183 11.52 15.71 -13.32
N SER A 184 10.57 15.88 -14.24
CA SER A 184 10.75 16.75 -15.41
C SER A 184 11.05 18.20 -15.01
N LYS A 185 10.32 18.72 -14.02
CA LYS A 185 10.53 20.08 -13.46
C LYS A 185 11.86 20.20 -12.72
N ALA A 186 12.33 19.13 -12.09
CA ALA A 186 13.65 19.04 -11.49
C ALA A 186 14.79 18.96 -12.53
N GLY A 187 14.48 18.88 -13.82
CA GLY A 187 15.45 18.88 -14.93
C GLY A 187 15.80 17.50 -15.46
N ALA A 188 15.21 16.43 -14.96
CA ALA A 188 15.40 15.09 -15.50
C ALA A 188 14.71 14.94 -16.88
N ALA A 189 15.07 13.88 -17.59
CA ALA A 189 14.42 13.42 -18.82
C ALA A 189 13.65 12.12 -18.51
N PRO A 190 12.47 12.21 -17.83
CA PRO A 190 11.74 11.03 -17.42
C PRO A 190 11.16 10.27 -18.62
N VAL A 191 11.06 8.95 -18.46
CA VAL A 191 10.46 8.02 -19.42
C VAL A 191 9.42 7.19 -18.67
N ALA A 192 8.20 7.18 -19.16
CA ALA A 192 7.14 6.34 -18.61
C ALA A 192 7.32 4.90 -19.13
N LEU A 193 7.62 3.98 -18.22
CA LEU A 193 7.75 2.55 -18.50
C LEU A 193 6.97 1.74 -17.45
N PRO A 194 6.34 0.62 -17.84
CA PRO A 194 5.81 -0.35 -16.90
C PRO A 194 6.89 -0.84 -15.92
N GLY A 195 6.52 -1.11 -14.67
CA GLY A 195 7.47 -1.61 -13.65
C GLY A 195 8.21 -2.87 -14.09
N SER A 196 7.55 -3.77 -14.82
CA SER A 196 8.13 -5.01 -15.36
C SER A 196 9.27 -4.79 -16.38
N GLU A 197 9.40 -3.59 -16.93
CA GLU A 197 10.44 -3.25 -17.92
C GLU A 197 11.66 -2.55 -17.31
N VAL A 198 11.57 -2.11 -16.05
CA VAL A 198 12.59 -1.28 -15.37
C VAL A 198 13.94 -1.99 -15.32
N PHE A 199 13.98 -3.24 -14.85
CA PHE A 199 15.22 -4.01 -14.79
C PHE A 199 15.92 -4.08 -16.15
N THR A 200 15.17 -4.43 -17.20
CA THR A 200 15.72 -4.55 -18.55
C THR A 200 16.19 -3.21 -19.12
N ALA A 201 15.47 -2.12 -18.79
CA ALA A 201 15.84 -0.78 -19.24
C ALA A 201 17.11 -0.26 -18.56
N LEU A 202 17.31 -0.55 -17.28
CA LEU A 202 18.54 -0.27 -16.53
C LEU A 202 19.72 -1.11 -17.09
N ASP A 203 19.54 -2.42 -17.19
CA ASP A 203 20.58 -3.36 -17.67
C ASP A 203 21.09 -2.99 -19.07
N LYS A 204 20.22 -2.52 -19.96
CA LYS A 204 20.57 -2.08 -21.31
C LYS A 204 21.01 -0.62 -21.41
N GLY A 205 21.03 0.14 -20.31
CA GLY A 205 21.39 1.56 -20.32
C GLY A 205 20.40 2.45 -21.10
N VAL A 206 19.14 2.02 -21.25
CA VAL A 206 18.07 2.85 -21.82
C VAL A 206 17.71 3.97 -20.86
N ILE A 207 17.74 3.69 -19.56
CA ILE A 207 17.60 4.62 -18.45
C ILE A 207 18.81 4.52 -17.52
N ASP A 208 19.15 5.61 -16.85
CA ASP A 208 20.27 5.69 -15.91
C ASP A 208 19.80 5.53 -14.45
N ALA A 209 18.50 5.72 -14.20
CA ALA A 209 17.89 5.63 -12.88
C ALA A 209 16.39 5.28 -12.96
N ALA A 210 15.82 4.86 -11.84
CA ALA A 210 14.38 4.59 -11.74
C ALA A 210 13.83 4.91 -10.34
N ASP A 211 12.69 5.57 -10.32
CA ASP A 211 11.70 5.47 -9.25
C ASP A 211 11.02 4.11 -9.37
N TYR A 212 11.00 3.30 -8.28
CA TYR A 212 10.44 1.95 -8.39
C TYR A 212 9.72 1.48 -7.13
N THR A 213 10.44 1.04 -6.07
CA THR A 213 9.83 0.57 -4.83
C THR A 213 10.82 0.64 -3.66
N VAL A 214 10.48 0.02 -2.53
CA VAL A 214 11.31 0.00 -1.32
C VAL A 214 12.65 -0.74 -1.55
N PHE A 215 13.66 -0.43 -0.76
CA PHE A 215 15.03 -0.90 -0.96
C PHE A 215 15.14 -2.43 -1.02
N ALA A 216 14.49 -3.13 -0.08
CA ALA A 216 14.53 -4.60 -0.02
C ALA A 216 13.94 -5.26 -1.28
N ALA A 217 12.86 -4.70 -1.83
CA ALA A 217 12.25 -5.23 -3.04
C ALA A 217 13.15 -4.97 -4.26
N ASN A 218 13.76 -3.78 -4.38
CA ASN A 218 14.72 -3.46 -5.43
C ASN A 218 15.94 -4.40 -5.38
N GLN A 219 16.48 -4.63 -4.17
CA GLN A 219 17.59 -5.56 -3.94
C GLN A 219 17.20 -7.00 -4.30
N GLY A 220 16.03 -7.46 -3.85
CA GLY A 220 15.55 -8.82 -4.14
C GLY A 220 15.30 -9.09 -5.62
N GLN A 221 15.07 -8.06 -6.43
CA GLN A 221 14.94 -8.13 -7.89
C GLN A 221 16.30 -7.97 -8.61
N GLY A 222 17.42 -7.83 -7.89
CA GLY A 222 18.75 -7.68 -8.45
C GLY A 222 19.04 -6.30 -9.05
N MET A 223 18.18 -5.29 -8.80
CA MET A 223 18.36 -3.96 -9.41
C MET A 223 19.62 -3.27 -8.92
N ASN A 224 20.01 -3.45 -7.64
CA ASN A 224 21.22 -2.84 -7.09
C ASN A 224 22.52 -3.52 -7.57
N ASP A 225 22.42 -4.70 -8.19
CA ASP A 225 23.58 -5.38 -8.81
C ASP A 225 23.94 -4.78 -10.18
N ILE A 226 22.97 -4.15 -10.86
CA ILE A 226 23.15 -3.50 -12.16
C ILE A 226 23.15 -1.97 -12.07
N ALA A 227 22.58 -1.41 -10.99
CA ALA A 227 22.49 0.01 -10.71
C ALA A 227 23.09 0.28 -9.30
N ASN A 228 24.41 0.40 -9.25
CA ASN A 228 25.23 0.27 -8.04
C ASN A 228 25.23 1.50 -7.12
N TYR A 229 24.40 2.52 -7.43
CA TYR A 229 24.29 3.76 -6.65
C TYR A 229 22.86 4.00 -6.13
N PRO A 230 22.26 3.02 -5.42
CA PRO A 230 20.91 3.22 -4.90
C PRO A 230 20.88 4.37 -3.90
N LEU A 231 19.77 5.14 -3.91
CA LEU A 231 19.54 6.20 -2.93
C LEU A 231 18.61 5.69 -1.83
N TYR A 232 19.13 5.73 -0.59
CA TYR A 232 18.38 5.32 0.60
C TYR A 232 18.82 6.11 1.85
N PRO A 233 17.89 6.53 2.76
CA PRO A 233 16.41 6.42 2.62
C PRO A 233 15.87 7.19 1.43
N GLY A 234 14.68 6.79 0.96
CA GLY A 234 13.97 7.47 -0.11
C GLY A 234 13.73 8.96 0.19
N PHE A 235 13.59 9.77 -0.84
CA PHE A 235 13.45 11.24 -0.69
C PHE A 235 12.23 11.81 -1.41
N HIS A 236 11.59 11.03 -2.28
CA HIS A 236 10.63 11.53 -3.25
C HIS A 236 9.24 10.93 -3.06
N SER A 237 9.11 9.64 -2.86
CA SER A 237 7.87 8.89 -2.98
C SER A 237 7.55 8.12 -1.71
N LEU A 238 6.31 8.22 -1.26
CA LEU A 238 5.73 7.44 -0.18
C LEU A 238 4.27 7.15 -0.55
N PRO A 239 4.02 6.07 -1.32
CA PRO A 239 2.71 5.76 -1.83
C PRO A 239 1.70 5.40 -0.74
N LEU A 240 0.45 5.82 -0.97
CA LEU A 240 -0.70 5.38 -0.19
C LEU A 240 -1.14 3.98 -0.66
N ILE A 241 -1.59 3.16 0.27
CA ILE A 241 -2.29 1.92 -0.02
C ILE A 241 -3.77 2.15 0.26
N ASP A 242 -4.59 2.06 -0.78
CA ASP A 242 -6.04 2.04 -0.71
C ASP A 242 -6.52 0.62 -0.41
N ILE A 243 -7.34 0.47 0.62
CA ILE A 243 -8.02 -0.77 0.99
C ILE A 243 -9.51 -0.50 0.95
N SER A 244 -10.11 -0.89 -0.17
CA SER A 244 -11.50 -0.59 -0.47
C SER A 244 -12.27 -1.81 -0.93
N MET A 245 -13.60 -1.75 -0.82
CA MET A 245 -14.47 -2.81 -1.27
C MET A 245 -15.73 -2.29 -1.97
N ASN A 246 -16.46 -3.19 -2.61
CA ASN A 246 -17.75 -2.90 -3.22
C ASN A 246 -18.73 -2.31 -2.18
N LYS A 247 -19.34 -1.18 -2.52
CA LYS A 247 -20.21 -0.43 -1.58
C LYS A 247 -21.47 -1.21 -1.23
N GLU A 248 -22.10 -1.90 -2.18
CA GLU A 248 -23.31 -2.68 -1.90
C GLU A 248 -23.00 -3.85 -0.95
N THR A 249 -21.87 -4.54 -1.18
CA THR A 249 -21.38 -5.59 -0.28
C THR A 249 -21.14 -5.04 1.12
N TRP A 250 -20.46 -3.90 1.24
CA TRP A 250 -20.23 -3.23 2.53
C TRP A 250 -21.52 -2.86 3.24
N ASP A 251 -22.46 -2.24 2.55
CA ASP A 251 -23.73 -1.76 3.14
C ASP A 251 -24.54 -2.93 3.70
N GLY A 252 -24.45 -4.11 3.09
CA GLY A 252 -25.11 -5.35 3.53
C GLY A 252 -24.45 -6.04 4.73
N LEU A 253 -23.25 -5.60 5.17
CA LEU A 253 -22.55 -6.25 6.29
C LEU A 253 -23.14 -5.87 7.65
N PRO A 254 -23.14 -6.81 8.62
CA PRO A 254 -23.35 -6.51 10.03
C PRO A 254 -22.29 -5.55 10.59
N ASP A 255 -22.68 -4.74 11.59
CA ASP A 255 -21.80 -3.72 12.17
C ASP A 255 -20.54 -4.30 12.82
N ASP A 256 -20.61 -5.50 13.39
CA ASP A 256 -19.46 -6.18 13.98
C ASP A 256 -18.42 -6.56 12.94
N LEU A 257 -18.83 -7.03 11.75
CA LEU A 257 -17.90 -7.32 10.65
C LEU A 257 -17.31 -6.06 10.05
N LYS A 258 -18.08 -4.97 9.93
CA LYS A 258 -17.56 -3.66 9.53
C LYS A 258 -16.47 -3.17 10.51
N ALA A 259 -16.71 -3.35 11.82
CA ALA A 259 -15.74 -2.99 12.85
C ALA A 259 -14.46 -3.84 12.77
N ILE A 260 -14.59 -5.15 12.52
CA ILE A 260 -13.45 -6.07 12.33
C ILE A 260 -12.63 -5.64 11.11
N LEU A 261 -13.25 -5.36 9.98
CA LEU A 261 -12.56 -4.92 8.76
C LEU A 261 -11.78 -3.62 8.99
N ARG A 262 -12.38 -2.62 9.65
CA ARG A 262 -11.66 -1.38 9.99
C ARG A 262 -10.50 -1.62 10.95
N ALA A 263 -10.70 -2.40 12.00
CA ALA A 263 -9.65 -2.73 12.96
C ALA A 263 -8.51 -3.54 12.33
N SER A 264 -8.82 -4.43 11.38
CA SER A 264 -7.81 -5.20 10.67
C SER A 264 -6.88 -4.33 9.83
N VAL A 265 -7.38 -3.21 9.27
CA VAL A 265 -6.54 -2.23 8.56
C VAL A 265 -5.56 -1.57 9.53
N ASP A 266 -5.99 -1.19 10.72
CA ASP A 266 -5.10 -0.61 11.73
C ASP A 266 -3.99 -1.59 12.15
N GLN A 267 -4.31 -2.86 12.30
CA GLN A 267 -3.32 -3.91 12.55
C GLN A 267 -2.37 -4.07 11.35
N PHE A 268 -2.90 -4.09 10.12
CA PHE A 268 -2.11 -4.23 8.90
C PHE A 268 -1.08 -3.11 8.76
N ILE A 269 -1.46 -1.86 9.02
CA ILE A 269 -0.55 -0.71 8.96
C ILE A 269 0.73 -0.98 9.76
N PHE A 270 0.59 -1.33 11.04
CA PHE A 270 1.76 -1.58 11.89
C PHE A 270 2.58 -2.76 11.41
N GLN A 271 1.94 -3.86 11.03
CA GLN A 271 2.63 -5.06 10.55
C GLN A 271 3.34 -4.80 9.23
N HIS A 272 2.70 -4.09 8.31
CA HIS A 272 3.26 -3.81 6.99
C HIS A 272 4.47 -2.87 7.08
N VAL A 273 4.30 -1.69 7.69
CA VAL A 273 5.39 -0.71 7.87
C VAL A 273 6.57 -1.33 8.62
N TYR A 274 6.31 -2.03 9.74
CA TYR A 274 7.36 -2.68 10.51
C TYR A 274 8.10 -3.75 9.69
N SER A 275 7.36 -4.61 8.98
CA SER A 275 7.93 -5.67 8.15
C SER A 275 8.82 -5.10 7.04
N VAL A 276 8.34 -4.09 6.31
CA VAL A 276 9.12 -3.45 5.24
C VAL A 276 10.37 -2.77 5.81
N ARG A 277 10.25 -2.03 6.91
CA ARG A 277 11.38 -1.37 7.59
C ARG A 277 12.46 -2.36 8.02
N GLN A 278 12.08 -3.54 8.53
CA GLN A 278 13.03 -4.59 8.89
C GLN A 278 13.71 -5.19 7.65
N GLN A 279 12.95 -5.48 6.61
CA GLN A 279 13.48 -6.01 5.36
C GLN A 279 14.45 -5.02 4.70
N ASP A 280 14.11 -3.73 4.67
CA ASP A 280 15.00 -2.69 4.16
C ASP A 280 16.30 -2.60 4.98
N ALA A 281 16.21 -2.66 6.31
CA ALA A 281 17.40 -2.64 7.17
C ALA A 281 18.33 -3.84 6.91
N GLU A 282 17.77 -5.03 6.72
CA GLU A 282 18.51 -6.25 6.39
C GLU A 282 19.14 -6.14 4.99
N ALA A 283 18.39 -5.72 3.98
CA ALA A 283 18.87 -5.56 2.62
C ALA A 283 19.97 -4.48 2.50
N VAL A 284 19.83 -3.37 3.22
CA VAL A 284 20.86 -2.32 3.32
C VAL A 284 22.13 -2.84 3.99
N ALA A 285 22.00 -3.66 5.04
CA ALA A 285 23.16 -4.27 5.71
C ALA A 285 23.88 -5.27 4.79
N GLU A 286 23.13 -6.01 3.96
CA GLU A 286 23.69 -6.91 2.95
C GLU A 286 24.38 -6.13 1.83
N ALA A 287 23.71 -5.14 1.23
CA ALA A 287 24.26 -4.31 0.16
C ALA A 287 25.58 -3.62 0.55
N LYS A 288 25.71 -3.17 1.80
CA LYS A 288 26.96 -2.59 2.34
C LYS A 288 28.13 -3.57 2.38
N GLN A 289 27.93 -4.88 2.28
CA GLN A 289 28.99 -5.87 2.20
C GLN A 289 29.54 -6.01 0.77
N ASN A 290 28.80 -5.56 -0.23
CA ASN A 290 29.25 -5.54 -1.61
C ASN A 290 30.05 -4.23 -1.86
N PRO A 291 31.38 -4.32 -2.15
CA PRO A 291 32.21 -3.14 -2.37
C PRO A 291 31.86 -2.36 -3.64
N ASP A 292 31.09 -2.97 -4.55
CA ASP A 292 30.67 -2.35 -5.80
C ASP A 292 29.42 -1.49 -5.63
N ILE A 293 28.70 -1.62 -4.49
CA ILE A 293 27.49 -0.84 -4.20
C ILE A 293 27.81 0.34 -3.28
N GLU A 294 27.50 1.54 -3.72
CA GLU A 294 27.56 2.77 -2.92
C GLU A 294 26.14 3.28 -2.63
N ILE A 295 25.65 3.06 -1.41
CA ILE A 295 24.35 3.59 -0.98
C ILE A 295 24.48 5.10 -0.72
N ILE A 296 23.75 5.90 -1.48
CA ILE A 296 23.76 7.36 -1.39
C ILE A 296 22.59 7.84 -0.53
N ASN A 297 22.87 8.73 0.44
CA ASN A 297 21.86 9.42 1.22
C ASN A 297 21.93 10.92 0.94
N TRP A 298 20.85 11.49 0.43
CA TRP A 298 20.78 12.93 0.21
C TRP A 298 20.81 13.69 1.53
N SER A 299 21.53 14.81 1.55
CA SER A 299 21.52 15.72 2.69
C SER A 299 20.13 16.32 2.92
N ALA A 300 19.87 16.82 4.12
CA ALA A 300 18.63 17.52 4.44
C ALA A 300 18.38 18.71 3.49
N ASP A 301 19.45 19.42 3.11
CA ASP A 301 19.35 20.57 2.20
C ASP A 301 18.93 20.15 0.79
N GLU A 302 19.46 19.04 0.26
CA GLU A 302 19.08 18.52 -1.06
C GLU A 302 17.63 18.01 -1.06
N ARG A 303 17.20 17.32 0.01
CA ARG A 303 15.80 16.92 0.20
C ARG A 303 14.87 18.14 0.25
N ALA A 304 15.27 19.21 0.95
CA ALA A 304 14.51 20.44 1.02
C ALA A 304 14.44 21.17 -0.35
N LYS A 305 15.52 21.13 -1.15
CA LYS A 305 15.48 21.66 -2.52
C LYS A 305 14.49 20.92 -3.40
N PHE A 306 14.53 19.57 -3.37
CA PHE A 306 13.60 18.75 -4.14
C PHE A 306 12.15 18.97 -3.70
N ARG A 307 11.89 19.03 -2.39
CA ARG A 307 10.56 19.32 -1.83
C ARG A 307 9.99 20.63 -2.35
N ARG A 308 10.80 21.70 -2.45
CA ARG A 308 10.34 22.99 -3.00
C ARG A 308 9.92 22.86 -4.46
N ILE A 309 10.63 22.09 -5.28
CA ILE A 309 10.24 21.82 -6.68
C ILE A 309 8.92 21.08 -6.71
N ALA A 310 8.74 20.08 -5.83
CA ALA A 310 7.51 19.31 -5.72
C ALA A 310 6.32 20.19 -5.28
N GLN A 311 6.51 21.08 -4.31
CA GLN A 311 5.47 22.01 -3.82
C GLN A 311 4.92 22.91 -4.92
N ASP A 312 5.79 23.43 -5.79
CA ASP A 312 5.33 24.22 -6.95
C ASP A 312 4.46 23.39 -7.89
N GLU A 313 4.70 22.08 -7.99
CA GLU A 313 3.90 21.19 -8.82
C GLU A 313 2.59 20.80 -8.13
N TRP A 314 2.56 20.64 -6.80
CA TRP A 314 1.32 20.39 -6.06
C TRP A 314 0.28 21.48 -6.33
N GLN A 315 0.71 22.73 -6.35
CA GLN A 315 -0.17 23.86 -6.65
C GLN A 315 -0.75 23.77 -8.08
N SER A 316 0.08 23.42 -9.06
CA SER A 316 -0.38 23.19 -10.44
C SER A 316 -1.40 22.06 -10.54
N TRP A 317 -1.21 21.01 -9.75
CA TRP A 317 -2.13 19.88 -9.69
C TRP A 317 -3.43 20.23 -8.96
N ALA A 318 -3.39 21.10 -7.96
CA ALA A 318 -4.57 21.58 -7.25
C ALA A 318 -5.61 22.21 -8.18
N GLU A 319 -5.15 22.87 -9.25
CA GLU A 319 -6.01 23.54 -10.23
C GLU A 319 -6.73 22.58 -11.21
N LYS A 320 -6.42 21.26 -11.19
CA LYS A 320 -6.93 20.30 -12.17
C LYS A 320 -8.39 19.85 -11.89
N SER A 321 -8.84 19.85 -10.61
CA SER A 321 -10.24 19.56 -10.23
C SER A 321 -10.59 20.17 -8.89
N ASP A 322 -11.88 20.27 -8.56
CA ASP A 322 -12.34 20.73 -7.24
C ASP A 322 -11.81 19.81 -6.12
N MET A 323 -11.70 18.51 -6.37
CA MET A 323 -11.21 17.54 -5.40
C MET A 323 -9.71 17.70 -5.16
N THR A 324 -8.90 17.95 -6.22
CA THR A 324 -7.46 18.23 -6.05
C THR A 324 -7.23 19.53 -5.27
N GLN A 325 -8.03 20.57 -5.50
CA GLN A 325 -7.91 21.82 -4.74
C GLN A 325 -8.24 21.61 -3.26
N ARG A 326 -9.33 20.92 -2.95
CA ARG A 326 -9.71 20.61 -1.57
C ARG A 326 -8.66 19.78 -0.86
N TYR A 327 -8.11 18.77 -1.55
CA TYR A 327 -7.04 17.95 -1.00
C TYR A 327 -5.79 18.80 -0.73
N TYR A 328 -5.38 19.63 -1.69
CA TYR A 328 -4.24 20.53 -1.53
C TYR A 328 -4.40 21.45 -0.32
N ASP A 329 -5.52 22.15 -0.22
CA ASP A 329 -5.78 23.06 0.90
C ASP A 329 -5.73 22.33 2.25
N THR A 330 -6.33 21.15 2.33
CA THR A 330 -6.37 20.35 3.55
C THR A 330 -4.98 19.81 3.95
N VAL A 331 -4.19 19.36 2.97
CA VAL A 331 -2.84 18.82 3.26
C VAL A 331 -1.86 19.93 3.63
N ILE A 332 -1.95 21.09 2.99
CA ILE A 332 -1.12 22.25 3.33
C ILE A 332 -1.40 22.72 4.76
N GLU A 333 -2.68 22.90 5.12
CA GLU A 333 -3.07 23.25 6.50
C GLU A 333 -2.52 22.25 7.53
N TYR A 334 -2.60 20.95 7.21
CA TYR A 334 -2.09 19.89 8.08
C TYR A 334 -0.56 19.96 8.24
N LEU A 335 0.18 20.10 7.13
CA LEU A 335 1.64 20.15 7.13
C LEU A 335 2.17 21.40 7.85
N GLU A 336 1.58 22.58 7.58
CA GLU A 336 1.92 23.84 8.27
C GLU A 336 1.64 23.75 9.77
N GLY A 337 0.47 23.22 10.15
CA GLY A 337 0.10 23.05 11.56
C GLY A 337 1.03 22.14 12.37
N ARG A 338 1.88 21.36 11.69
CA ARG A 338 2.85 20.43 12.30
C ARG A 338 4.31 20.79 12.05
N ASN A 339 4.59 21.94 11.41
CA ASN A 339 5.92 22.38 10.99
C ASN A 339 6.65 21.33 10.11
N LEU A 340 5.90 20.71 9.17
CA LEU A 340 6.44 19.76 8.21
C LEU A 340 6.72 20.41 6.83
N LEU A 341 6.31 21.67 6.62
CA LEU A 341 6.69 22.52 5.50
C LEU A 341 7.80 23.48 5.84
#